data_beea3670a857db06c0accb69f52fdb8d
#
_entry.id   beea3670a857db06c0accb69f52fdb8d
#
_cell.length_a   1.000
_cell.length_b   1.000
_cell.length_c   1.000
_cell.angle_alpha   90.00
_cell.angle_beta   90.00
_cell.angle_gamma   90.00
#
_symmetry.space_group_name_H-M   'P 1'
#
loop_
_entity.id
_entity.type
_entity.pdbx_description
1 polymer ?
#
loop_
_entity_poly.entity_id
_entity_poly.type
_entity_poly.pdbx_seq_one_letter_code
_entity_poly.pdbx_strand_id
1 'polypeptide(L)'
;IERFLWNTKKFEDSLDWDKIRRGDYLPLLFQAMNKQLNRGGYSIVFCDTKSDCFRYAILPTAEFVQFENTELDDYLTIISPKIYNIYLADKGNELPKIMLYLKKKFSVPLSEIKEFCSRDKILLGIGNSIIVDEYRKEIEQLGGKIETEEIDR
;
A
#
# COMPACT_ATOMS: atom_id res chain seq x y z
N ILE A 1 9.81 -21.09 -22.54
CA ILE A 1 9.55 -19.83 -21.79
C ILE A 1 9.03 -18.84 -22.82
N GLU A 2 7.69 -18.72 -22.94
CA GLU A 2 7.07 -17.66 -23.74
C GLU A 2 7.54 -16.32 -23.18
N ARG A 3 8.04 -15.44 -24.06
CA ARG A 3 8.40 -14.07 -23.69
C ARG A 3 7.11 -13.35 -23.28
N PHE A 4 6.94 -13.13 -22.00
CA PHE A 4 5.97 -12.15 -21.51
C PHE A 4 6.41 -10.76 -22.00
N LEU A 5 5.83 -10.31 -23.10
CA LEU A 5 6.00 -8.93 -23.55
C LEU A 5 5.07 -8.07 -22.70
N TRP A 6 5.63 -7.57 -21.59
CA TRP A 6 4.97 -6.56 -20.82
C TRP A 6 5.00 -5.22 -21.56
N ASN A 7 3.83 -4.66 -21.83
CA ASN A 7 3.75 -3.32 -22.42
C ASN A 7 3.65 -2.27 -21.31
N THR A 8 4.81 -1.83 -20.82
CA THR A 8 4.90 -0.78 -19.78
C THR A 8 4.18 0.49 -20.18
N LYS A 9 4.26 0.89 -21.45
CA LYS A 9 3.58 2.08 -21.94
C LYS A 9 2.06 1.99 -21.78
N LYS A 10 1.46 0.86 -22.11
CA LYS A 10 0.01 0.65 -21.93
C LYS A 10 -0.39 0.71 -20.46
N PHE A 11 0.48 0.23 -19.57
CA PHE A 11 0.27 0.34 -18.13
C PHE A 11 0.38 1.79 -17.69
N GLU A 12 1.43 2.51 -18.09
CA GLU A 12 1.63 3.93 -17.78
C GLU A 12 0.47 4.80 -18.26
N ASP A 13 -0.03 4.54 -19.47
CA ASP A 13 -1.20 5.23 -20.03
C ASP A 13 -2.50 4.95 -19.26
N SER A 14 -2.56 3.86 -18.48
CA SER A 14 -3.69 3.50 -17.63
C SER A 14 -3.68 4.15 -16.25
N LEU A 15 -2.56 4.80 -15.88
CA LEU A 15 -2.38 5.41 -14.57
C LEU A 15 -2.94 6.84 -14.54
N ASP A 16 -3.62 7.15 -13.45
CA ASP A 16 -4.00 8.53 -13.12
C ASP A 16 -2.83 9.19 -12.36
N TRP A 17 -1.94 9.82 -13.11
CA TRP A 17 -0.71 10.42 -12.60
C TRP A 17 -0.93 11.49 -11.54
N ASP A 18 -2.08 12.17 -11.57
CA ASP A 18 -2.43 13.20 -10.57
C ASP A 18 -2.66 12.59 -9.17
N LYS A 19 -2.95 11.29 -9.12
CA LYS A 19 -3.21 10.55 -7.88
C LYS A 19 -2.05 9.70 -7.40
N ILE A 20 -0.99 9.55 -8.22
CA ILE A 20 0.15 8.71 -7.91
C ILE A 20 1.20 9.55 -7.18
N ARG A 21 1.61 9.08 -6.00
CA ARG A 21 2.70 9.70 -5.24
C ARG A 21 4.04 9.10 -5.64
N ARG A 22 5.11 9.84 -5.34
CA ARG A 22 6.47 9.33 -5.50
C ARG A 22 6.63 8.06 -4.65
N GLY A 23 6.97 6.96 -5.30
CA GLY A 23 7.10 5.64 -4.66
C GLY A 23 5.96 4.66 -4.95
N ASP A 24 4.77 5.13 -5.36
CA ASP A 24 3.63 4.27 -5.67
C ASP A 24 3.76 3.54 -7.02
N TYR A 25 4.58 4.07 -7.92
CA TYR A 25 4.71 3.56 -9.29
C TYR A 25 5.16 2.08 -9.34
N LEU A 26 6.23 1.74 -8.64
CA LEU A 26 6.75 0.37 -8.65
C LEU A 26 5.76 -0.65 -8.05
N PRO A 27 5.17 -0.42 -6.87
CA PRO A 27 4.11 -1.28 -6.34
C PRO A 27 2.95 -1.49 -7.32
N LEU A 28 2.47 -0.43 -7.96
CA LEU A 28 1.38 -0.52 -8.95
C LEU A 28 1.79 -1.30 -10.19
N LEU A 29 2.99 -1.06 -10.71
CA LEU A 29 3.56 -1.81 -11.84
C LEU A 29 3.63 -3.30 -11.53
N PHE A 30 4.15 -3.65 -10.36
CA PHE A 30 4.27 -5.05 -9.98
C PHE A 30 2.92 -5.72 -9.71
N GLN A 31 1.95 -5.00 -9.16
CA GLN A 31 0.59 -5.50 -9.02
C GLN A 31 -0.01 -5.86 -10.41
N ALA A 32 0.15 -4.96 -11.38
CA ALA A 32 -0.34 -5.19 -12.73
C ALA A 32 0.40 -6.34 -13.43
N MET A 33 1.72 -6.47 -13.22
CA MET A 33 2.51 -7.62 -13.68
C MET A 33 2.02 -8.92 -13.04
N ASN A 34 1.74 -8.90 -11.73
CA ASN A 34 1.29 -10.06 -10.98
C ASN A 34 -0.04 -10.62 -11.51
N LYS A 35 -0.97 -9.76 -11.89
CA LYS A 35 -2.23 -10.19 -12.55
C LYS A 35 -2.00 -11.01 -13.82
N GLN A 36 -0.97 -10.69 -14.58
CA GLN A 36 -0.63 -11.48 -15.78
C GLN A 36 0.11 -12.77 -15.43
N LEU A 37 1.05 -12.71 -14.49
CA LEU A 37 1.80 -13.86 -14.02
C LEU A 37 0.90 -14.91 -13.39
N ASN A 38 -0.10 -14.49 -12.61
CA ASN A 38 -1.05 -15.39 -11.95
C ASN A 38 -1.85 -16.24 -12.95
N ARG A 39 -2.12 -15.72 -14.15
CA ARG A 39 -2.75 -16.53 -15.22
C ARG A 39 -1.87 -17.69 -15.68
N GLY A 40 -0.55 -17.55 -15.53
CA GLY A 40 0.43 -18.58 -15.81
C GLY A 40 0.81 -19.44 -14.59
N GLY A 41 0.17 -19.24 -13.45
CA GLY A 41 0.47 -19.97 -12.22
C GLY A 41 1.70 -19.45 -11.47
N TYR A 42 2.15 -18.22 -11.74
CA TYR A 42 3.29 -17.58 -11.10
C TYR A 42 2.87 -16.31 -10.37
N SER A 43 3.62 -15.95 -9.34
CA SER A 43 3.45 -14.70 -8.59
C SER A 43 4.78 -13.98 -8.46
N ILE A 44 4.76 -12.66 -8.58
CA ILE A 44 5.90 -11.82 -8.25
C ILE A 44 5.85 -11.46 -6.78
N VAL A 45 6.97 -11.51 -6.12
CA VAL A 45 7.12 -11.16 -4.71
C VAL A 45 8.18 -10.09 -4.56
N PHE A 46 8.00 -9.26 -3.56
CA PHE A 46 8.99 -8.28 -3.14
C PHE A 46 9.70 -8.76 -1.91
N CYS A 47 10.98 -8.45 -1.87
CA CYS A 47 11.76 -8.54 -0.67
C CYS A 47 12.02 -7.11 -0.19
N ASP A 48 11.43 -6.73 0.93
CA ASP A 48 11.82 -5.54 1.65
C ASP A 48 13.20 -5.80 2.27
N THR A 49 14.18 -5.06 1.80
CA THR A 49 15.55 -5.12 2.32
C THR A 49 15.81 -4.04 3.36
N LYS A 50 14.76 -3.30 3.79
CA LYS A 50 14.86 -2.13 4.67
C LYS A 50 15.91 -1.11 4.20
N SER A 51 16.14 -1.08 2.89
CA SER A 51 17.05 -0.16 2.19
C SER A 51 16.36 0.43 0.97
N ASP A 52 16.98 1.40 0.32
CA ASP A 52 16.46 2.01 -0.92
C ASP A 52 16.49 1.06 -2.14
N CYS A 53 16.86 -0.21 -1.94
CA CYS A 53 16.93 -1.21 -2.99
C CYS A 53 15.74 -2.15 -2.93
N PHE A 54 15.01 -2.28 -4.04
CA PHE A 54 13.97 -3.29 -4.20
C PHE A 54 14.56 -4.57 -4.78
N ARG A 55 14.26 -5.70 -4.14
CA ARG A 55 14.50 -7.03 -4.71
C ARG A 55 13.17 -7.68 -5.00
N TYR A 56 13.12 -8.47 -6.05
CA TYR A 56 11.92 -9.22 -6.41
C TYR A 56 12.31 -10.63 -6.87
N ALA A 57 11.39 -11.56 -6.71
CA ALA A 57 11.47 -12.92 -7.27
C ALA A 57 10.14 -13.28 -7.94
N ILE A 58 10.19 -14.23 -8.84
CA ILE A 58 9.00 -14.84 -9.45
C ILE A 58 8.95 -16.28 -8.99
N LEU A 59 7.89 -16.64 -8.30
CA LEU A 59 7.68 -17.98 -7.73
C LEU A 59 6.40 -18.60 -8.29
N PRO A 60 6.28 -19.93 -8.32
CA PRO A 60 4.98 -20.58 -8.50
C PRO A 60 3.99 -20.06 -7.45
N THR A 61 2.76 -19.74 -7.84
CA THR A 61 1.76 -19.17 -6.94
C THR A 61 1.49 -20.07 -5.72
N ALA A 62 1.56 -21.41 -5.91
CA ALA A 62 1.38 -22.35 -4.82
C ALA A 62 2.50 -22.28 -3.76
N GLU A 63 3.72 -21.96 -4.18
CA GLU A 63 4.85 -21.76 -3.26
C GLU A 63 4.77 -20.39 -2.58
N PHE A 64 4.34 -19.36 -3.32
CA PHE A 64 4.24 -18.00 -2.81
C PHE A 64 3.34 -17.90 -1.57
N VAL A 65 2.18 -18.56 -1.58
CA VAL A 65 1.22 -18.54 -0.44
C VAL A 65 1.87 -18.97 0.88
N GLN A 66 2.90 -19.83 0.83
CA GLN A 66 3.61 -20.29 2.02
C GLN A 66 4.58 -19.24 2.59
N PHE A 67 5.01 -18.29 1.77
CA PHE A 67 6.02 -17.27 2.13
C PHE A 67 5.45 -15.87 2.26
N GLU A 68 4.17 -15.66 1.94
CA GLU A 68 3.55 -14.33 2.01
C GLU A 68 3.65 -13.77 3.43
N ASN A 69 4.22 -12.56 3.55
CA ASN A 69 4.48 -11.87 4.82
C ASN A 69 5.40 -12.62 5.79
N THR A 70 6.25 -13.50 5.28
CA THR A 70 7.24 -14.18 6.11
C THR A 70 8.47 -13.28 6.28
N GLU A 71 8.86 -13.03 7.52
CA GLU A 71 10.18 -12.51 7.85
C GLU A 71 11.21 -13.64 7.69
N LEU A 72 12.15 -13.46 6.77
CA LEU A 72 13.23 -14.43 6.55
C LEU A 72 14.40 -14.19 7.50
N ASP A 73 14.63 -12.92 7.81
CA ASP A 73 15.61 -12.46 8.83
C ASP A 73 15.27 -11.02 9.23
N ASP A 74 16.07 -10.41 10.09
CA ASP A 74 15.90 -9.02 10.54
C ASP A 74 15.95 -7.98 9.41
N TYR A 75 16.39 -8.38 8.22
CA TYR A 75 16.67 -7.49 7.09
C TYR A 75 15.84 -7.82 5.85
N LEU A 76 15.08 -8.92 5.85
CA LEU A 76 14.38 -9.38 4.66
C LEU A 76 12.97 -9.86 4.98
N THR A 77 11.97 -9.13 4.49
CA THR A 77 10.56 -9.52 4.58
C THR A 77 10.00 -9.74 3.17
N ILE A 78 9.32 -10.85 2.97
CA ILE A 78 8.61 -11.13 1.72
C ILE A 78 7.23 -10.45 1.78
N ILE A 79 6.97 -9.60 0.80
CA ILE A 79 5.76 -8.78 0.75
C ILE A 79 4.94 -9.15 -0.46
N SER A 80 3.64 -9.28 -0.24
CA SER A 80 2.66 -9.38 -1.32
C SER A 80 2.60 -8.09 -2.14
N PRO A 81 2.47 -8.17 -3.48
CA PRO A 81 2.26 -7.00 -4.33
C PRO A 81 0.84 -6.41 -4.21
N LYS A 82 0.09 -6.80 -3.19
CA LYS A 82 -1.24 -6.25 -2.92
C LYS A 82 -1.16 -4.78 -2.52
N ILE A 83 -2.08 -4.00 -3.04
CA ILE A 83 -2.21 -2.58 -2.75
C ILE A 83 -3.55 -2.33 -2.09
N TYR A 84 -3.55 -1.48 -1.09
CA TYR A 84 -4.72 -1.18 -0.27
C TYR A 84 -5.03 0.30 -0.26
N ASN A 85 -6.31 0.64 -0.31
CA ASN A 85 -6.79 1.91 0.24
C ASN A 85 -6.74 1.81 1.76
N ILE A 86 -6.19 2.82 2.41
CA ILE A 86 -6.01 2.89 3.86
C ILE A 86 -6.91 3.98 4.40
N TYR A 87 -7.84 3.61 5.26
CA TYR A 87 -8.82 4.55 5.81
C TYR A 87 -8.63 4.69 7.33
N LEU A 88 -8.78 5.91 7.83
CA LEU A 88 -9.09 6.14 9.24
C LEU A 88 -10.57 5.79 9.46
N ALA A 89 -10.83 4.70 10.19
CA ALA A 89 -12.18 4.21 10.46
C ALA A 89 -12.66 4.60 11.86
N ASP A 90 -11.76 4.61 12.85
CA ASP A 90 -12.07 5.05 14.20
C ASP A 90 -11.07 6.13 14.65
N LYS A 91 -11.59 7.23 15.13
CA LYS A 91 -10.81 8.38 15.61
C LYS A 91 -10.46 8.27 17.09
N GLY A 92 -10.96 7.24 17.77
CA GLY A 92 -10.72 7.00 19.18
C GLY A 92 -11.18 8.17 20.07
N ASN A 93 -10.67 8.17 21.28
CA ASN A 93 -11.04 9.19 22.30
C ASN A 93 -10.16 10.46 22.24
N GLU A 94 -9.07 10.44 21.44
CA GLU A 94 -8.12 11.55 21.36
C GLU A 94 -8.26 12.36 20.07
N LEU A 95 -9.50 12.70 19.71
CA LEU A 95 -9.82 13.43 18.50
C LEU A 95 -8.92 14.66 18.24
N PRO A 96 -8.51 15.47 19.23
CA PRO A 96 -7.62 16.61 18.97
C PRO A 96 -6.25 16.20 18.41
N LYS A 97 -5.69 15.05 18.84
CA LYS A 97 -4.42 14.54 18.32
C LYS A 97 -4.58 14.06 16.89
N ILE A 98 -5.65 13.33 16.61
CA ILE A 98 -5.99 12.91 15.23
C ILE A 98 -6.17 14.10 14.30
N MET A 99 -6.89 15.15 14.76
CA MET A 99 -7.07 16.37 13.97
C MET A 99 -5.75 17.05 13.64
N LEU A 100 -4.83 17.14 14.62
CA LEU A 100 -3.51 17.73 14.42
C LEU A 100 -2.67 16.89 13.43
N TYR A 101 -2.73 15.58 13.55
CA TYR A 101 -2.06 14.65 12.63
C TYR A 101 -2.59 14.83 11.19
N LEU A 102 -3.91 14.80 11.01
CA LEU A 102 -4.54 14.96 9.69
C LEU A 102 -4.22 16.33 9.07
N LYS A 103 -4.29 17.39 9.88
CA LYS A 103 -3.88 18.73 9.45
C LYS A 103 -2.46 18.75 8.93
N LYS A 104 -1.51 18.16 9.66
CA LYS A 104 -0.10 18.14 9.28
C LYS A 104 0.13 17.29 8.05
N LYS A 105 -0.48 16.11 7.99
CA LYS A 105 -0.26 15.13 6.91
C LYS A 105 -0.90 15.53 5.58
N PHE A 106 -2.09 16.14 5.64
CA PHE A 106 -2.87 16.51 4.44
C PHE A 106 -2.91 18.01 4.17
N SER A 107 -2.21 18.82 4.98
CA SER A 107 -2.21 20.29 4.88
C SER A 107 -3.62 20.90 4.89
N VAL A 108 -4.56 20.26 5.61
CA VAL A 108 -5.95 20.72 5.72
C VAL A 108 -6.00 22.02 6.53
N PRO A 109 -6.67 23.08 6.05
CA PRO A 109 -6.86 24.32 6.82
C PRO A 109 -7.58 24.06 8.14
N LEU A 110 -7.25 24.86 9.19
CA LEU A 110 -7.89 24.75 10.51
C LEU A 110 -9.41 24.93 10.46
N SER A 111 -9.88 25.77 9.56
CA SER A 111 -11.32 26.02 9.35
C SER A 111 -12.07 24.79 8.85
N GLU A 112 -11.39 23.92 8.10
CA GLU A 112 -12.00 22.77 7.42
C GLU A 112 -11.74 21.45 8.16
N ILE A 113 -10.83 21.43 9.14
CA ILE A 113 -10.41 20.20 9.80
C ILE A 113 -11.57 19.50 10.54
N LYS A 114 -12.50 20.28 11.10
CA LYS A 114 -13.66 19.71 11.80
C LYS A 114 -14.59 18.98 10.84
N GLU A 115 -14.89 19.61 9.71
CA GLU A 115 -15.71 19.01 8.65
C GLU A 115 -15.00 17.79 8.04
N PHE A 116 -13.69 17.91 7.79
CA PHE A 116 -12.89 16.79 7.30
C PHE A 116 -12.95 15.60 8.28
N CYS A 117 -12.84 15.85 9.58
CA CYS A 117 -12.92 14.83 10.61
C CYS A 117 -14.36 14.34 10.89
N SER A 118 -15.41 15.00 10.41
CA SER A 118 -16.79 14.51 10.59
C SER A 118 -17.15 13.35 9.65
N ARG A 119 -16.34 13.09 8.64
CA ARG A 119 -16.55 11.98 7.70
C ARG A 119 -16.40 10.64 8.42
N ASP A 120 -17.24 9.67 8.07
CA ASP A 120 -17.21 8.32 8.68
C ASP A 120 -15.90 7.61 8.36
N LYS A 121 -15.44 7.68 7.11
CA LYS A 121 -14.15 7.15 6.66
C LYS A 121 -13.32 8.24 5.99
N ILE A 122 -12.05 8.34 6.35
CA ILE A 122 -11.11 9.29 5.77
C ILE A 122 -10.00 8.50 5.10
N LEU A 123 -9.86 8.64 3.79
CA LEU A 123 -8.75 8.03 3.05
C LEU A 123 -7.43 8.67 3.50
N LEU A 124 -6.58 7.88 4.13
CA LEU A 124 -5.25 8.30 4.60
C LEU A 124 -4.19 8.15 3.51
N GLY A 125 -4.33 7.16 2.66
CA GLY A 125 -3.38 6.88 1.59
C GLY A 125 -3.67 5.57 0.86
N ILE A 126 -2.76 5.26 -0.05
CA ILE A 126 -2.75 4.02 -0.80
C ILE A 126 -1.35 3.43 -0.63
N GLY A 127 -1.26 2.13 -0.41
CA GLY A 127 0.05 1.49 -0.28
C GLY A 127 -0.02 -0.02 -0.10
N ASN A 128 1.14 -0.65 -0.08
CA ASN A 128 1.30 -2.07 0.22
C ASN A 128 1.21 -2.33 1.74
N SER A 129 1.42 -3.57 2.15
CA SER A 129 1.36 -3.97 3.57
C SER A 129 2.30 -3.18 4.48
N ILE A 130 3.48 -2.79 4.01
CA ILE A 130 4.43 -1.96 4.79
C ILE A 130 3.82 -0.60 5.10
N ILE A 131 3.28 0.07 4.09
CA ILE A 131 2.64 1.38 4.24
C ILE A 131 1.41 1.27 5.15
N VAL A 132 0.65 0.17 5.03
CA VAL A 132 -0.47 -0.13 5.94
C VAL A 132 0.02 -0.19 7.38
N ASP A 133 1.13 -0.89 7.65
CA ASP A 133 1.67 -1.06 9.00
C ASP A 133 2.24 0.24 9.57
N GLU A 134 2.83 1.09 8.73
CA GLU A 134 3.25 2.45 9.12
C GLU A 134 2.05 3.28 9.57
N TYR A 135 0.99 3.36 8.75
CA TYR A 135 -0.23 4.07 9.12
C TYR A 135 -0.89 3.49 10.36
N ARG A 136 -0.90 2.16 10.49
CA ARG A 136 -1.46 1.50 11.67
C ARG A 136 -0.73 1.94 12.93
N LYS A 137 0.60 1.88 12.95
CA LYS A 137 1.41 2.31 14.08
C LYS A 137 1.20 3.78 14.43
N GLU A 138 1.19 4.67 13.41
CA GLU A 138 0.97 6.11 13.61
C GLU A 138 -0.41 6.39 14.22
N ILE A 139 -1.46 5.77 13.70
CA ILE A 139 -2.85 6.01 14.11
C ILE A 139 -3.16 5.37 15.47
N GLU A 140 -2.67 4.15 15.73
CA GLU A 140 -2.87 3.48 17.03
C GLU A 140 -2.19 4.22 18.17
N GLN A 141 -1.01 4.82 17.94
CA GLN A 141 -0.36 5.70 18.92
C GLN A 141 -1.20 6.94 19.27
N LEU A 142 -2.10 7.33 18.38
CA LEU A 142 -3.03 8.43 18.59
C LEU A 142 -4.41 7.96 19.11
N GLY A 143 -4.54 6.65 19.39
CA GLY A 143 -5.77 6.04 19.90
C GLY A 143 -6.84 5.78 18.86
N GLY A 144 -6.54 5.92 17.56
CA GLY A 144 -7.44 5.63 16.46
C GLY A 144 -7.26 4.21 15.90
N LYS A 145 -8.05 3.89 14.85
CA LYS A 145 -7.92 2.62 14.11
C LYS A 145 -8.02 2.87 12.61
N ILE A 146 -7.31 2.04 11.85
CA ILE A 146 -7.41 2.02 10.40
C ILE A 146 -8.20 0.82 9.91
N GLU A 147 -8.82 0.96 8.75
CA GLU A 147 -9.34 -0.12 7.91
C GLU A 147 -8.65 -0.09 6.56
N THR A 148 -8.57 -1.26 5.91
CA THR A 148 -7.96 -1.40 4.59
C THR A 148 -8.92 -2.08 3.64
N GLU A 149 -8.92 -1.62 2.38
CA GLU A 149 -9.64 -2.27 1.28
C GLU A 149 -8.62 -2.61 0.20
N GLU A 150 -8.52 -3.89 -0.16
CA GLU A 150 -7.65 -4.31 -1.27
C GLU A 150 -8.16 -3.70 -2.58
N ILE A 151 -7.24 -3.07 -3.32
CA ILE A 151 -7.56 -2.49 -4.62
C ILE A 151 -7.37 -3.56 -5.68
N ASP A 152 -8.48 -4.04 -6.20
CA ASP A 152 -8.52 -4.93 -7.34
C ASP A 152 -8.51 -4.11 -8.64
N ARG A 153 -7.32 -3.82 -9.16
CA ARG A 153 -7.15 -3.07 -10.42
C ARG A 153 -6.73 -3.95 -11.58
#